data_0a49da24410fc36312ec9d34f6f03732
#
_entry.id   0a49da24410fc36312ec9d34f6f03732
#
_cell.length_a   1.000
_cell.length_b   1.000
_cell.length_c   1.000
_cell.angle_alpha   90.00
_cell.angle_beta   90.00
_cell.angle_gamma   90.00
#
_symmetry.space_group_name_H-M   'P 1'
#
loop_
_entity.id
_entity.type
_entity.pdbx_description
1 polymer ?
#
loop_
_entity_poly.entity_id
_entity_poly.type
_entity_poly.pdbx_seq_one_letter_code
_entity_poly.pdbx_strand_id
1 'polypeptide(L)'
;RLHGLDRADAPYTLYYDETNNIRRLRVTADGLNVGNPGCFVLAGVAHTGARKHIDIAPLRAALKLQPTTKEMKLAHIGKGDFLDLLRSRRLGPFLDWISENGLFLHYQCLDVIYWSLVDIVDAALIAGDREELLLLAPALKDMLNLALRRDLEATTDLFRLFNYPALDPRDGPQFYHVLLQMVEEEADQLHPFYGRLLAQVLEDAIQGESFPFIEGGDEDRHILIEGFDIFFRHRIALLRNSTHVLDLEEVVRHQLLADPLMRDGVPVDSFRFVDSQDEPLIQVSDVVAGLLGKFFSYVVSTEIDVVRADRAALSDLQTENLARLARLIDQATDENEAFAHRVMSLSDTHKADIF
;
A
#
# COMPACT_ATOMS: atom_id res chain seq x y z
N ARG A 1 4.31 12.40 21.89
CA ARG A 1 4.22 11.91 20.50
C ARG A 1 3.35 10.67 20.50
N LEU A 2 2.21 10.71 19.81
CA LEU A 2 1.28 9.57 19.77
C LEU A 2 1.82 8.40 18.91
N HIS A 3 2.64 8.70 17.90
CA HIS A 3 3.17 7.70 16.95
C HIS A 3 4.56 7.14 17.31
N GLY A 4 5.28 7.71 18.28
CA GLY A 4 6.62 7.24 18.69
C GLY A 4 7.74 7.39 17.65
N LEU A 5 7.42 7.84 16.41
CA LEU A 5 8.40 7.95 15.32
C LEU A 5 9.32 9.16 15.52
N ASP A 6 10.61 8.92 15.42
CA ASP A 6 11.60 9.98 15.45
C ASP A 6 11.54 10.79 14.13
N ARG A 7 11.76 12.12 14.25
CA ARG A 7 11.80 13.07 13.13
C ARG A 7 10.51 13.27 12.34
N ALA A 8 9.38 12.59 12.66
CA ALA A 8 8.10 12.85 12.00
C ALA A 8 7.63 14.32 12.16
N ASP A 9 8.10 15.00 13.20
CA ASP A 9 7.85 16.44 13.46
C ASP A 9 8.87 17.38 12.79
N ALA A 10 9.90 16.87 12.09
CA ALA A 10 10.85 17.70 11.36
C ALA A 10 10.20 18.30 10.11
N PRO A 11 10.63 19.51 9.67
CA PRO A 11 10.06 20.15 8.50
C PRO A 11 10.67 19.58 7.22
N TYR A 12 9.82 19.15 6.29
CA TYR A 12 10.18 18.70 4.95
C TYR A 12 9.30 19.38 3.91
N THR A 13 9.71 19.30 2.65
CA THR A 13 8.83 19.47 1.49
C THR A 13 8.73 18.12 0.78
N LEU A 14 7.51 17.58 0.66
CA LEU A 14 7.24 16.29 0.05
C LEU A 14 6.42 16.50 -1.22
N TYR A 15 6.77 15.76 -2.26
CA TYR A 15 6.09 15.74 -3.56
C TYR A 15 5.51 14.35 -3.76
N TYR A 16 4.22 14.28 -4.17
CA TYR A 16 3.47 13.03 -4.21
C TYR A 16 2.86 12.79 -5.57
N ASP A 17 2.87 11.55 -5.97
CA ASP A 17 2.02 10.98 -7.00
C ASP A 17 1.52 9.61 -6.53
N GLU A 18 0.52 9.04 -7.20
CA GLU A 18 0.00 7.73 -6.86
C GLU A 18 -0.03 6.79 -8.06
N THR A 19 -0.11 5.49 -7.76
CA THR A 19 -0.32 4.45 -8.77
C THR A 19 -1.32 3.40 -8.29
N ASN A 20 -1.96 2.71 -9.25
CA ASN A 20 -2.99 1.71 -8.98
C ASN A 20 -4.17 2.26 -8.16
N ASN A 21 -4.54 3.52 -8.37
CA ASN A 21 -5.71 4.13 -7.77
C ASN A 21 -6.98 3.57 -8.43
N ILE A 22 -7.46 2.43 -7.94
CA ILE A 22 -8.67 1.76 -8.43
C ILE A 22 -9.96 2.47 -8.00
N ARG A 23 -9.86 3.55 -7.21
CA ARG A 23 -10.95 4.36 -6.66
C ARG A 23 -11.91 3.59 -5.77
N ARG A 24 -12.52 2.52 -6.27
CA ARG A 24 -13.43 1.65 -5.52
C ARG A 24 -13.16 0.19 -5.85
N LEU A 25 -12.87 -0.61 -4.81
CA LEU A 25 -12.82 -2.07 -4.92
C LEU A 25 -14.14 -2.65 -4.42
N ARG A 26 -14.75 -3.52 -5.22
CA ARG A 26 -16.01 -4.18 -4.86
C ARG A 26 -16.10 -5.59 -5.39
N VAL A 27 -16.89 -6.41 -4.70
CA VAL A 27 -17.30 -7.73 -5.18
C VAL A 27 -18.46 -7.57 -6.17
N THR A 28 -18.40 -8.30 -7.28
CA THR A 28 -19.44 -8.37 -8.32
C THR A 28 -19.89 -9.80 -8.52
N ALA A 29 -20.83 -10.03 -9.43
CA ALA A 29 -21.25 -11.39 -9.78
C ALA A 29 -20.12 -12.25 -10.36
N ASP A 30 -19.13 -11.61 -10.99
CA ASP A 30 -18.00 -12.25 -11.65
C ASP A 30 -16.69 -12.15 -10.84
N GLY A 31 -16.74 -11.95 -9.52
CA GLY A 31 -15.60 -11.75 -8.64
C GLY A 31 -15.31 -10.27 -8.36
N LEU A 32 -14.06 -9.87 -8.24
CA LEU A 32 -13.69 -8.46 -8.03
C LEU A 32 -13.89 -7.64 -9.32
N ASN A 33 -14.31 -6.37 -9.17
CA ASN A 33 -14.42 -5.44 -10.30
C ASN A 33 -13.08 -5.09 -10.97
N VAL A 34 -11.96 -5.52 -10.39
CA VAL A 34 -10.60 -5.43 -10.94
C VAL A 34 -9.99 -6.82 -10.89
N GLY A 35 -9.66 -7.42 -12.02
CA GLY A 35 -9.27 -8.83 -12.11
C GLY A 35 -7.95 -9.18 -11.40
N ASN A 36 -7.02 -8.23 -11.26
CA ASN A 36 -5.77 -8.39 -10.51
C ASN A 36 -5.39 -7.04 -9.88
N PRO A 37 -5.95 -6.71 -8.73
CA PRO A 37 -5.62 -5.48 -8.04
C PRO A 37 -4.18 -5.55 -7.53
N GLY A 38 -3.35 -4.63 -8.03
CA GLY A 38 -2.00 -4.44 -7.50
C GLY A 38 -2.02 -3.65 -6.20
N CYS A 39 -0.83 -3.39 -5.65
CA CYS A 39 -0.73 -2.47 -4.51
C CYS A 39 -1.04 -1.03 -4.94
N PHE A 40 -1.90 -0.35 -4.17
CA PHE A 40 -1.97 1.10 -4.22
C PHE A 40 -0.70 1.67 -3.58
N VAL A 41 -0.05 2.61 -4.25
CA VAL A 41 1.13 3.28 -3.71
C VAL A 41 0.99 4.78 -3.88
N LEU A 42 1.00 5.51 -2.77
CA LEU A 42 1.16 6.95 -2.69
C LEU A 42 2.63 7.23 -2.36
N ALA A 43 3.39 7.78 -3.28
CA ALA A 43 4.83 7.90 -3.12
C ALA A 43 5.42 9.13 -3.82
N GLY A 44 6.70 9.36 -3.59
CA GLY A 44 7.44 10.38 -4.31
C GLY A 44 8.77 10.72 -3.68
N VAL A 45 9.16 11.98 -3.82
CA VAL A 45 10.43 12.48 -3.30
C VAL A 45 10.23 13.59 -2.28
N ALA A 46 11.17 13.70 -1.35
CA ALA A 46 11.17 14.71 -0.31
C ALA A 46 12.56 15.34 -0.15
N HIS A 47 12.60 16.53 0.40
CA HIS A 47 13.84 17.13 0.91
C HIS A 47 13.59 17.87 2.22
N THR A 48 14.65 18.10 2.99
CA THR A 48 14.56 18.83 4.26
C THR A 48 14.24 20.31 4.03
N GLY A 49 13.42 20.87 4.95
CA GLY A 49 13.11 22.29 5.01
C GLY A 49 12.13 22.79 3.95
N ALA A 50 12.16 24.11 3.73
CA ALA A 50 11.26 24.77 2.81
C ALA A 50 11.51 24.43 1.35
N ARG A 51 10.48 24.64 0.51
CA ARG A 51 10.56 24.39 -0.93
C ARG A 51 11.78 25.05 -1.57
N LYS A 52 12.52 24.29 -2.34
CA LYS A 52 13.66 24.74 -3.14
C LYS A 52 13.47 24.37 -4.61
N HIS A 53 14.04 25.16 -5.50
CA HIS A 53 14.07 24.81 -6.92
C HIS A 53 15.14 23.74 -7.17
N ILE A 54 14.75 22.62 -7.83
CA ILE A 54 15.66 21.58 -8.29
C ILE A 54 15.46 21.45 -9.79
N ASP A 55 16.54 21.66 -10.53
CA ASP A 55 16.50 21.56 -11.99
C ASP A 55 16.52 20.10 -12.43
N ILE A 56 15.49 19.67 -13.17
CA ILE A 56 15.42 18.31 -13.75
C ILE A 56 16.01 18.22 -15.17
N ALA A 57 16.52 19.32 -15.76
CA ALA A 57 17.09 19.29 -17.11
C ALA A 57 18.28 18.32 -17.23
N PRO A 58 19.20 18.20 -16.23
CA PRO A 58 20.26 17.19 -16.27
C PRO A 58 19.71 15.76 -16.27
N LEU A 59 18.66 15.48 -15.48
CA LEU A 59 17.99 14.18 -15.47
C LEU A 59 17.37 13.86 -16.82
N ARG A 60 16.61 14.80 -17.41
CA ARG A 60 16.00 14.63 -18.74
C ARG A 60 17.03 14.34 -19.82
N ALA A 61 18.20 15.00 -19.75
CA ALA A 61 19.33 14.77 -20.66
C ALA A 61 19.93 13.37 -20.46
N ALA A 62 20.20 12.95 -19.22
CA ALA A 62 20.72 11.62 -18.89
C ALA A 62 19.78 10.50 -19.38
N LEU A 63 18.47 10.70 -19.26
CA LEU A 63 17.45 9.80 -19.75
C LEU A 63 17.22 9.86 -21.27
N LYS A 64 17.86 10.81 -21.95
CA LYS A 64 17.71 11.06 -23.40
C LYS A 64 16.25 11.27 -23.79
N LEU A 65 15.51 12.07 -23.00
CA LEU A 65 14.13 12.42 -23.33
C LEU A 65 14.12 13.40 -24.51
N GLN A 66 13.14 13.21 -25.39
CA GLN A 66 12.96 14.13 -26.52
C GLN A 66 12.57 15.53 -25.99
N PRO A 67 13.04 16.62 -26.62
CA PRO A 67 12.68 17.98 -26.22
C PRO A 67 11.16 18.23 -26.21
N THR A 68 10.42 17.52 -27.04
CA THR A 68 8.95 17.58 -27.16
C THR A 68 8.21 16.80 -26.06
N THR A 69 8.93 16.02 -25.24
CA THR A 69 8.33 15.30 -24.12
C THR A 69 7.92 16.31 -23.06
N LYS A 70 6.62 16.52 -22.86
CA LYS A 70 6.12 17.48 -21.88
C LYS A 70 6.36 17.00 -20.45
N GLU A 71 6.03 15.75 -20.17
CA GLU A 71 6.12 15.13 -18.86
C GLU A 71 7.01 13.89 -18.89
N MET A 72 7.77 13.68 -17.82
CA MET A 72 8.48 12.43 -17.56
C MET A 72 7.53 11.47 -16.87
N LYS A 73 7.44 10.25 -17.36
CA LYS A 73 6.59 9.17 -16.83
C LYS A 73 7.42 7.89 -16.70
N LEU A 74 6.97 6.93 -15.86
CA LEU A 74 7.66 5.65 -15.69
C LEU A 74 7.98 4.96 -17.04
N ALA A 75 7.10 5.07 -18.03
CA ALA A 75 7.29 4.50 -19.37
C ALA A 75 8.54 5.03 -20.11
N HIS A 76 9.07 6.18 -19.70
CA HIS A 76 10.33 6.73 -20.23
C HIS A 76 11.56 6.11 -19.56
N ILE A 77 11.41 5.53 -18.37
CA ILE A 77 12.46 4.78 -17.69
C ILE A 77 12.50 3.35 -18.20
N GLY A 78 11.35 2.66 -18.20
CA GLY A 78 11.22 1.29 -18.66
C GLY A 78 9.77 0.87 -18.82
N LYS A 79 9.57 -0.34 -19.33
CA LYS A 79 8.24 -0.96 -19.52
C LYS A 79 8.27 -2.39 -18.98
N GLY A 80 7.10 -2.97 -18.78
CA GLY A 80 6.94 -4.33 -18.29
C GLY A 80 6.67 -4.39 -16.80
N ASP A 81 7.03 -5.51 -16.17
CA ASP A 81 6.93 -5.75 -14.74
C ASP A 81 8.13 -5.14 -13.97
N PHE A 82 8.22 -5.46 -12.69
CA PHE A 82 9.32 -4.98 -11.85
C PHE A 82 10.70 -5.49 -12.31
N LEU A 83 10.80 -6.77 -12.65
CA LEU A 83 12.05 -7.37 -13.08
C LEU A 83 12.51 -6.83 -14.44
N ASP A 84 11.58 -6.47 -15.33
CA ASP A 84 11.88 -5.79 -16.59
C ASP A 84 12.37 -4.36 -16.36
N LEU A 85 11.77 -3.63 -15.40
CA LEU A 85 12.26 -2.29 -15.02
C LEU A 85 13.70 -2.33 -14.52
N LEU A 86 14.06 -3.34 -13.72
CA LEU A 86 15.43 -3.52 -13.26
C LEU A 86 16.44 -3.75 -14.42
N ARG A 87 16.00 -4.25 -15.59
CA ARG A 87 16.85 -4.38 -16.81
C ARG A 87 17.07 -3.05 -17.52
N SER A 88 16.38 -1.99 -17.13
CA SER A 88 16.48 -0.71 -17.81
C SER A 88 17.81 0.00 -17.52
N ARG A 89 18.53 0.35 -18.58
CA ARG A 89 19.74 1.19 -18.49
C ARG A 89 19.45 2.63 -18.07
N ARG A 90 18.18 3.05 -18.06
CA ARG A 90 17.77 4.39 -17.64
C ARG A 90 17.45 4.45 -16.15
N LEU A 91 17.17 3.30 -15.52
CA LEU A 91 16.81 3.26 -14.10
C LEU A 91 17.98 3.70 -13.21
N GLY A 92 19.19 3.20 -13.44
CA GLY A 92 20.37 3.62 -12.67
C GLY A 92 20.58 5.14 -12.65
N PRO A 93 20.72 5.81 -13.81
CA PRO A 93 20.83 7.28 -13.86
C PRO A 93 19.66 8.03 -13.18
N PHE A 94 18.44 7.49 -13.21
CA PHE A 94 17.30 8.07 -12.50
C PHE A 94 17.47 8.00 -10.98
N LEU A 95 17.82 6.83 -10.46
CA LEU A 95 18.03 6.62 -9.02
C LEU A 95 19.27 7.38 -8.50
N ASP A 96 20.35 7.38 -9.25
CA ASP A 96 21.57 8.13 -8.91
C ASP A 96 21.28 9.64 -8.84
N TRP A 97 20.48 10.19 -9.77
CA TRP A 97 20.09 11.60 -9.75
C TRP A 97 19.30 11.98 -8.49
N ILE A 98 18.39 11.12 -8.00
CA ILE A 98 17.65 11.35 -6.75
C ILE A 98 18.65 11.49 -5.58
N SER A 99 19.60 10.56 -5.46
CA SER A 99 20.62 10.57 -4.41
C SER A 99 21.53 11.80 -4.50
N GLU A 100 22.02 12.14 -5.69
CA GLU A 100 22.92 13.26 -5.94
C GLU A 100 22.30 14.63 -5.63
N ASN A 101 20.97 14.74 -5.74
CA ASN A 101 20.24 15.97 -5.40
C ASN A 101 19.79 16.04 -3.94
N GLY A 102 20.20 15.06 -3.10
CA GLY A 102 19.85 14.99 -1.69
C GLY A 102 18.34 14.87 -1.47
N LEU A 103 17.69 14.11 -2.35
CA LEU A 103 16.28 13.76 -2.25
C LEU A 103 16.12 12.43 -1.55
N PHE A 104 15.12 12.32 -0.71
CA PHE A 104 14.69 11.09 -0.05
C PHE A 104 13.46 10.53 -0.74
N LEU A 105 13.37 9.22 -0.84
CA LEU A 105 12.10 8.57 -1.20
C LEU A 105 11.14 8.67 -0.02
N HIS A 106 9.86 8.77 -0.30
CA HIS A 106 8.83 8.51 0.69
C HIS A 106 7.67 7.76 0.03
N TYR A 107 7.04 6.88 0.79
CA TYR A 107 5.92 6.11 0.27
C TYR A 107 4.99 5.60 1.36
N GLN A 108 3.75 5.35 0.94
CA GLN A 108 2.79 4.53 1.63
C GLN A 108 2.27 3.50 0.63
N CYS A 109 2.49 2.22 0.93
CA CYS A 109 2.06 1.10 0.12
C CYS A 109 0.90 0.39 0.81
N LEU A 110 -0.12 0.04 0.05
CA LEU A 110 -1.26 -0.73 0.49
C LEU A 110 -1.48 -1.93 -0.43
N ASP A 111 -1.40 -3.13 0.12
CA ASP A 111 -1.97 -4.31 -0.52
C ASP A 111 -3.50 -4.27 -0.36
N VAL A 112 -4.21 -4.03 -1.45
CA VAL A 112 -5.66 -3.78 -1.42
C VAL A 112 -6.46 -5.03 -1.03
N ILE A 113 -5.96 -6.23 -1.33
CA ILE A 113 -6.61 -7.48 -0.90
C ILE A 113 -6.42 -7.65 0.61
N TYR A 114 -5.18 -7.56 1.09
CA TYR A 114 -4.90 -7.66 2.53
C TYR A 114 -5.73 -6.66 3.35
N TRP A 115 -5.79 -5.40 2.91
CA TRP A 115 -6.60 -4.36 3.56
C TRP A 115 -8.06 -4.72 3.64
N SER A 116 -8.60 -5.37 2.61
CA SER A 116 -10.00 -5.82 2.58
C SER A 116 -10.31 -6.97 3.54
N LEU A 117 -9.31 -7.62 4.14
CA LEU A 117 -9.46 -8.80 4.99
C LEU A 117 -9.18 -8.51 6.47
N VAL A 118 -8.46 -7.43 6.80
CA VAL A 118 -7.92 -7.21 8.16
C VAL A 118 -9.00 -7.09 9.23
N ASP A 119 -10.15 -6.52 8.90
CA ASP A 119 -11.25 -6.29 9.82
C ASP A 119 -11.96 -7.60 10.23
N ILE A 120 -11.88 -8.65 9.40
CA ILE A 120 -12.42 -9.97 9.72
C ILE A 120 -11.80 -10.54 11.00
N VAL A 121 -10.47 -10.42 11.14
CA VAL A 121 -9.75 -10.91 12.33
C VAL A 121 -10.05 -10.03 13.53
N ASP A 122 -10.08 -8.70 13.37
CA ASP A 122 -10.39 -7.79 14.47
C ASP A 122 -11.82 -8.03 15.00
N ALA A 123 -12.78 -8.20 14.08
CA ALA A 123 -14.16 -8.56 14.44
C ALA A 123 -14.25 -9.93 15.13
N ALA A 124 -13.49 -10.95 14.64
CA ALA A 124 -13.46 -12.27 15.25
C ALA A 124 -12.92 -12.25 16.68
N LEU A 125 -11.84 -11.49 16.92
CA LEU A 125 -11.24 -11.34 18.25
C LEU A 125 -12.23 -10.75 19.25
N ILE A 126 -13.03 -9.76 18.83
CA ILE A 126 -14.03 -9.14 19.68
C ILE A 126 -15.25 -10.07 19.87
N ALA A 127 -15.77 -10.64 18.78
CA ALA A 127 -16.93 -11.54 18.81
C ALA A 127 -16.69 -12.79 19.66
N GLY A 128 -15.46 -13.30 19.68
CA GLY A 128 -15.03 -14.46 20.45
C GLY A 128 -14.50 -14.14 21.86
N ASP A 129 -14.57 -12.88 22.32
CA ASP A 129 -14.06 -12.43 23.63
C ASP A 129 -12.56 -12.74 23.83
N ARG A 130 -11.74 -12.47 22.78
CA ARG A 130 -10.31 -12.81 22.68
C ARG A 130 -9.39 -11.60 22.48
N GLU A 131 -9.77 -10.43 23.02
CA GLU A 131 -8.99 -9.19 22.88
C GLU A 131 -7.59 -9.29 23.48
N GLU A 132 -7.32 -10.24 24.38
CA GLU A 132 -5.96 -10.52 24.87
C GLU A 132 -4.99 -10.94 23.76
N LEU A 133 -5.50 -11.38 22.59
CA LEU A 133 -4.72 -11.77 21.42
C LEU A 133 -4.44 -10.62 20.44
N LEU A 134 -4.88 -9.39 20.70
CA LEU A 134 -4.70 -8.24 19.81
C LEU A 134 -3.24 -8.00 19.41
N LEU A 135 -2.28 -8.32 20.29
CA LEU A 135 -0.85 -8.22 19.96
C LEU A 135 -0.41 -9.26 18.90
N LEU A 136 -1.18 -10.34 18.73
CA LEU A 136 -0.94 -11.36 17.71
C LEU A 136 -1.79 -11.15 16.44
N ALA A 137 -2.68 -10.15 16.44
CA ALA A 137 -3.55 -9.87 15.29
C ALA A 137 -2.79 -9.74 13.95
N PRO A 138 -1.61 -9.10 13.86
CA PRO A 138 -0.87 -9.07 12.60
C PRO A 138 -0.50 -10.46 12.06
N ALA A 139 -0.14 -11.41 12.94
CA ALA A 139 0.17 -12.78 12.51
C ALA A 139 -1.09 -13.58 12.13
N LEU A 140 -2.21 -13.34 12.82
CA LEU A 140 -3.49 -13.96 12.46
C LEU A 140 -4.01 -13.43 11.12
N LYS A 141 -3.91 -12.12 10.89
CA LYS A 141 -4.24 -11.47 9.61
C LYS A 141 -3.39 -12.00 8.45
N ASP A 142 -2.10 -12.26 8.71
CA ASP A 142 -1.20 -12.88 7.74
C ASP A 142 -1.67 -14.30 7.37
N MET A 143 -2.04 -15.14 8.35
CA MET A 143 -2.57 -16.49 8.09
C MET A 143 -3.89 -16.44 7.31
N LEU A 144 -4.80 -15.53 7.68
CA LEU A 144 -6.06 -15.36 6.95
C LEU A 144 -5.80 -14.92 5.49
N ASN A 145 -4.92 -13.95 5.28
CA ASN A 145 -4.55 -13.49 3.94
C ASN A 145 -3.95 -14.63 3.09
N LEU A 146 -3.07 -15.45 3.67
CA LEU A 146 -2.48 -16.61 2.97
C LEU A 146 -3.56 -17.61 2.56
N ALA A 147 -4.48 -17.96 3.45
CA ALA A 147 -5.56 -18.90 3.14
C ALA A 147 -6.50 -18.37 2.05
N LEU A 148 -7.05 -17.16 2.23
CA LEU A 148 -8.08 -16.62 1.36
C LEU A 148 -7.55 -16.18 -0.02
N ARG A 149 -6.28 -15.79 -0.13
CA ARG A 149 -5.68 -15.35 -1.40
C ARG A 149 -5.42 -16.51 -2.37
N ARG A 150 -5.33 -17.74 -1.88
CA ARG A 150 -5.09 -18.93 -2.74
C ARG A 150 -6.28 -19.23 -3.64
N ASP A 151 -7.49 -18.97 -3.16
CA ASP A 151 -8.72 -19.08 -3.95
C ASP A 151 -9.54 -17.79 -3.80
N LEU A 152 -9.19 -16.79 -4.60
CA LEU A 152 -9.92 -15.51 -4.61
C LEU A 152 -11.33 -15.65 -5.17
N GLU A 153 -11.62 -16.66 -6.00
CA GLU A 153 -12.96 -16.93 -6.50
C GLU A 153 -13.85 -17.39 -5.35
N ALA A 154 -13.46 -18.42 -4.60
CA ALA A 154 -14.18 -18.86 -3.41
C ALA A 154 -14.32 -17.75 -2.36
N THR A 155 -13.27 -16.95 -2.15
CA THR A 155 -13.29 -15.81 -1.21
C THR A 155 -14.30 -14.74 -1.63
N THR A 156 -14.35 -14.38 -2.91
CA THR A 156 -15.33 -13.39 -3.40
C THR A 156 -16.74 -13.94 -3.41
N ASP A 157 -16.94 -15.23 -3.64
CA ASP A 157 -18.24 -15.89 -3.49
C ASP A 157 -18.74 -15.87 -2.05
N LEU A 158 -17.86 -16.14 -1.08
CA LEU A 158 -18.18 -15.99 0.34
C LEU A 158 -18.62 -14.55 0.67
N PHE A 159 -17.84 -13.56 0.23
CA PHE A 159 -18.15 -12.15 0.48
C PHE A 159 -19.49 -11.74 -0.14
N ARG A 160 -19.78 -12.22 -1.34
CA ARG A 160 -21.06 -11.97 -2.01
C ARG A 160 -22.21 -12.64 -1.27
N LEU A 161 -22.06 -13.89 -0.84
CA LEU A 161 -23.09 -14.64 -0.11
C LEU A 161 -23.54 -13.95 1.17
N PHE A 162 -22.59 -13.38 1.92
CA PHE A 162 -22.83 -12.76 3.23
C PHE A 162 -22.85 -11.22 3.19
N ASN A 163 -22.88 -10.62 1.99
CA ASN A 163 -22.88 -9.15 1.82
C ASN A 163 -21.68 -8.42 2.45
N TYR A 164 -20.55 -9.11 2.64
CA TYR A 164 -19.35 -8.52 3.23
C TYR A 164 -18.94 -7.23 2.46
N PRO A 165 -18.51 -6.14 3.16
CA PRO A 165 -18.28 -5.99 4.61
C PRO A 165 -19.52 -5.53 5.39
N ALA A 166 -20.71 -5.54 4.83
CA ALA A 166 -21.97 -5.16 5.46
C ALA A 166 -22.74 -6.41 5.94
N LEU A 167 -22.09 -7.20 6.80
CA LEU A 167 -22.61 -8.46 7.32
C LEU A 167 -23.86 -8.22 8.20
N ASP A 168 -24.93 -9.02 8.00
CA ASP A 168 -26.00 -9.10 8.98
C ASP A 168 -25.48 -9.89 10.18
N PRO A 169 -25.56 -9.37 11.42
CA PRO A 169 -25.07 -10.08 12.61
C PRO A 169 -25.64 -11.49 12.77
N ARG A 170 -26.86 -11.73 12.30
CA ARG A 170 -27.50 -13.06 12.32
C ARG A 170 -26.79 -14.09 11.44
N ASP A 171 -26.09 -13.63 10.40
CA ASP A 171 -25.34 -14.47 9.48
C ASP A 171 -23.87 -14.64 9.91
N GLY A 172 -23.42 -13.89 10.91
CA GLY A 172 -22.05 -13.91 11.45
C GLY A 172 -21.55 -15.31 11.82
N PRO A 173 -22.29 -16.10 12.63
CA PRO A 173 -21.90 -17.47 12.96
C PRO A 173 -21.66 -18.34 11.72
N GLN A 174 -22.50 -18.23 10.70
CA GLN A 174 -22.37 -19.01 9.47
C GLN A 174 -21.21 -18.50 8.60
N PHE A 175 -20.99 -17.18 8.53
CA PHE A 175 -19.85 -16.59 7.86
C PHE A 175 -18.52 -17.09 8.43
N TYR A 176 -18.36 -17.06 9.77
CA TYR A 176 -17.16 -17.56 10.43
C TYR A 176 -17.00 -19.08 10.35
N HIS A 177 -18.11 -19.83 10.31
CA HIS A 177 -18.04 -21.28 10.07
C HIS A 177 -17.46 -21.61 8.70
N VAL A 178 -17.87 -20.90 7.63
CA VAL A 178 -17.32 -21.12 6.28
C VAL A 178 -15.86 -20.65 6.22
N LEU A 179 -15.53 -19.51 6.83
CA LEU A 179 -14.12 -19.06 6.92
C LEU A 179 -13.22 -20.06 7.62
N LEU A 180 -13.71 -20.67 8.72
CA LEU A 180 -12.96 -21.71 9.43
C LEU A 180 -12.67 -22.89 8.52
N GLN A 181 -13.65 -23.36 7.74
CA GLN A 181 -13.44 -24.45 6.76
C GLN A 181 -12.39 -24.09 5.73
N MET A 182 -12.43 -22.88 5.16
CA MET A 182 -11.43 -22.41 4.18
C MET A 182 -10.01 -22.34 4.79
N VAL A 183 -9.88 -21.93 6.04
CA VAL A 183 -8.59 -21.87 6.75
C VAL A 183 -8.08 -23.30 7.07
N GLU A 184 -8.96 -24.22 7.45
CA GLU A 184 -8.61 -25.61 7.73
C GLU A 184 -8.17 -26.38 6.46
N GLU A 185 -8.76 -26.10 5.31
CA GLU A 185 -8.37 -26.65 4.00
C GLU A 185 -6.94 -26.25 3.63
N GLU A 186 -6.48 -25.09 4.05
CA GLU A 186 -5.13 -24.57 3.80
C GLU A 186 -4.13 -24.82 4.96
N ALA A 187 -4.53 -25.55 6.01
CA ALA A 187 -3.76 -25.70 7.26
C ALA A 187 -2.30 -26.14 7.05
N ASP A 188 -2.03 -27.01 6.05
CA ASP A 188 -0.68 -27.50 5.74
C ASP A 188 0.25 -26.41 5.16
N GLN A 189 -0.32 -25.31 4.67
CA GLN A 189 0.41 -24.18 4.09
C GLN A 189 0.61 -23.04 5.09
N LEU A 190 -0.10 -23.07 6.21
CA LEU A 190 -0.05 -22.05 7.23
C LEU A 190 1.01 -22.37 8.30
N HIS A 191 1.50 -21.32 8.98
CA HIS A 191 2.38 -21.53 10.13
C HIS A 191 1.67 -22.37 11.21
N PRO A 192 2.23 -23.51 11.68
CA PRO A 192 1.50 -24.48 12.51
C PRO A 192 0.92 -23.92 13.81
N PHE A 193 1.56 -22.93 14.41
CA PHE A 193 1.06 -22.26 15.62
C PHE A 193 -0.01 -21.22 15.29
N TYR A 194 0.31 -20.27 14.40
CA TYR A 194 -0.59 -19.17 14.08
C TYR A 194 -1.82 -19.60 13.28
N GLY A 195 -1.69 -20.61 12.41
CA GLY A 195 -2.83 -21.19 11.69
C GLY A 195 -3.84 -21.84 12.64
N ARG A 196 -3.36 -22.67 13.62
CA ARG A 196 -4.24 -23.23 14.64
C ARG A 196 -4.85 -22.16 15.55
N LEU A 197 -4.09 -21.12 15.90
CA LEU A 197 -4.63 -20.03 16.72
C LEU A 197 -5.70 -19.24 15.96
N LEU A 198 -5.51 -19.00 14.65
CA LEU A 198 -6.54 -18.40 13.82
C LEU A 198 -7.80 -19.26 13.77
N ALA A 199 -7.66 -20.58 13.53
CA ALA A 199 -8.80 -21.51 13.54
C ALA A 199 -9.58 -21.44 14.87
N GLN A 200 -8.88 -21.41 16.02
CA GLN A 200 -9.53 -21.26 17.33
C GLN A 200 -10.26 -19.92 17.48
N VAL A 201 -9.67 -18.80 17.03
CA VAL A 201 -10.30 -17.47 17.06
C VAL A 201 -11.56 -17.45 16.19
N LEU A 202 -11.52 -18.06 15.00
CA LEU A 202 -12.71 -18.18 14.14
C LEU A 202 -13.78 -19.08 14.76
N GLU A 203 -13.41 -20.19 15.41
CA GLU A 203 -14.32 -21.09 16.13
C GLU A 203 -15.00 -20.35 17.30
N ASP A 204 -14.26 -19.58 18.10
CA ASP A 204 -14.79 -18.78 19.19
C ASP A 204 -15.77 -17.70 18.66
N ALA A 205 -15.45 -17.07 17.51
CA ALA A 205 -16.30 -16.07 16.87
C ALA A 205 -17.66 -16.63 16.38
N ILE A 206 -17.76 -17.94 16.09
CA ILE A 206 -19.04 -18.58 15.72
C ILE A 206 -20.09 -18.44 16.82
N GLN A 207 -19.68 -18.27 18.08
CA GLN A 207 -20.58 -18.06 19.21
C GLN A 207 -20.92 -16.58 19.46
N GLY A 208 -20.34 -15.68 18.67
CA GLY A 208 -20.53 -14.23 18.80
C GLY A 208 -21.91 -13.77 18.36
N GLU A 209 -22.36 -12.63 18.92
CA GLU A 209 -23.64 -12.00 18.60
C GLU A 209 -23.46 -10.66 17.84
N SER A 210 -22.25 -10.09 17.84
CA SER A 210 -21.91 -8.82 17.19
C SER A 210 -20.53 -8.90 16.57
N PHE A 211 -20.36 -8.32 15.37
CA PHE A 211 -19.16 -8.42 14.56
C PHE A 211 -18.71 -7.01 14.10
N PRO A 212 -18.22 -6.19 15.03
CA PRO A 212 -17.84 -4.80 14.72
C PRO A 212 -16.85 -4.76 13.56
N PHE A 213 -16.83 -3.65 12.84
CA PHE A 213 -16.04 -3.38 11.61
C PHE A 213 -16.55 -4.08 10.34
N ILE A 214 -17.28 -5.20 10.44
CA ILE A 214 -17.83 -5.93 9.29
C ILE A 214 -19.35 -6.02 9.31
N GLU A 215 -20.01 -5.32 10.23
CA GLU A 215 -21.44 -5.09 10.23
C GLU A 215 -21.75 -3.78 9.49
N GLY A 216 -22.79 -3.76 8.67
CA GLY A 216 -23.13 -2.56 7.94
C GLY A 216 -24.54 -2.55 7.35
N GLY A 217 -24.88 -1.43 6.73
CA GLY A 217 -26.15 -1.25 6.01
C GLY A 217 -26.04 -1.65 4.54
N ASP A 218 -27.20 -1.53 3.85
CA ASP A 218 -27.31 -1.87 2.42
C ASP A 218 -26.37 -1.06 1.52
N GLU A 219 -25.97 0.14 1.95
CA GLU A 219 -25.13 1.06 1.19
C GLU A 219 -23.68 0.56 1.07
N ASP A 220 -23.20 -0.18 2.07
CA ASP A 220 -21.82 -0.67 2.14
C ASP A 220 -21.63 -2.08 1.56
N ARG A 221 -22.74 -2.72 1.14
CA ARG A 221 -22.70 -4.09 0.61
C ARG A 221 -21.71 -4.22 -0.53
N HIS A 222 -20.82 -5.20 -0.40
CA HIS A 222 -19.84 -5.58 -1.41
C HIS A 222 -18.79 -4.51 -1.74
N ILE A 223 -18.73 -3.39 -1.03
CA ILE A 223 -17.70 -2.35 -1.22
C ILE A 223 -16.56 -2.62 -0.24
N LEU A 224 -15.48 -3.18 -0.74
CA LEU A 224 -14.31 -3.52 0.06
C LEU A 224 -13.42 -2.28 0.33
N ILE A 225 -13.35 -1.36 -0.62
CA ILE A 225 -12.62 -0.10 -0.52
C ILE A 225 -13.42 0.99 -1.22
N GLU A 226 -13.75 2.08 -0.52
CA GLU A 226 -14.50 3.22 -1.08
C GLU A 226 -13.57 4.25 -1.75
N GLY A 227 -12.29 4.30 -1.34
CA GLY A 227 -11.31 5.24 -1.88
C GLY A 227 -10.01 5.22 -1.09
N PHE A 228 -9.08 6.07 -1.49
CA PHE A 228 -7.75 6.14 -0.89
C PHE A 228 -7.42 7.51 -0.28
N ASP A 229 -8.37 8.42 -0.15
CA ASP A 229 -8.18 9.75 0.44
C ASP A 229 -7.65 9.68 1.89
N ILE A 230 -8.02 8.64 2.64
CA ILE A 230 -7.51 8.42 4.00
C ILE A 230 -5.99 8.30 4.05
N PHE A 231 -5.35 7.79 2.98
CA PHE A 231 -3.88 7.68 2.92
C PHE A 231 -3.22 9.05 2.72
N PHE A 232 -3.83 9.93 1.92
CA PHE A 232 -3.38 11.32 1.80
C PHE A 232 -3.54 12.05 3.13
N ARG A 233 -4.70 11.92 3.78
CA ARG A 233 -4.98 12.50 5.11
C ARG A 233 -3.98 12.04 6.15
N HIS A 234 -3.69 10.73 6.18
CA HIS A 234 -2.72 10.14 7.10
C HIS A 234 -1.32 10.74 6.89
N ARG A 235 -0.84 10.87 5.65
CA ARG A 235 0.48 11.46 5.36
C ARG A 235 0.57 12.92 5.81
N ILE A 236 -0.45 13.73 5.50
CA ILE A 236 -0.49 15.14 5.89
C ILE A 236 -0.56 15.28 7.43
N ALA A 237 -1.33 14.43 8.10
CA ALA A 237 -1.45 14.45 9.55
C ALA A 237 -0.17 13.97 10.26
N LEU A 238 0.47 12.90 9.75
CA LEU A 238 1.69 12.32 10.32
C LEU A 238 2.88 13.27 10.21
N LEU A 239 3.11 13.84 9.02
CA LEU A 239 4.23 14.76 8.74
C LEU A 239 3.76 16.22 8.85
N ARG A 240 3.11 16.54 9.93
CA ARG A 240 2.30 17.76 10.17
C ARG A 240 3.04 19.09 10.06
N ASN A 241 4.37 19.11 10.17
CA ASN A 241 5.20 20.32 10.08
C ASN A 241 5.84 20.47 8.70
N SER A 242 5.42 19.64 7.75
CA SER A 242 5.94 19.61 6.39
C SER A 242 4.99 20.33 5.41
N THR A 243 5.52 20.69 4.26
CA THR A 243 4.74 21.14 3.10
C THR A 243 4.49 19.97 2.17
N HIS A 244 3.24 19.74 1.80
CA HIS A 244 2.83 18.63 0.93
C HIS A 244 2.41 19.18 -0.44
N VAL A 245 3.07 18.72 -1.48
CA VAL A 245 2.78 19.07 -2.88
C VAL A 245 2.28 17.80 -3.56
N LEU A 246 1.00 17.78 -3.91
CA LEU A 246 0.27 16.61 -4.41
C LEU A 246 0.00 16.80 -5.90
N ASP A 247 0.12 15.74 -6.70
CA ASP A 247 -0.39 15.76 -8.06
C ASP A 247 -1.89 16.01 -8.09
N LEU A 248 -2.38 16.60 -9.16
CA LEU A 248 -3.78 16.99 -9.28
C LEU A 248 -4.67 15.76 -9.55
N GLU A 249 -5.20 15.17 -8.49
CA GLU A 249 -6.25 14.16 -8.52
C GLU A 249 -7.57 14.78 -8.02
N GLU A 250 -8.51 14.99 -8.95
CA GLU A 250 -9.73 15.78 -8.66
C GLU A 250 -10.65 15.10 -7.65
N VAL A 251 -10.73 13.78 -7.59
CA VAL A 251 -11.57 13.06 -6.62
C VAL A 251 -11.03 13.26 -5.21
N VAL A 252 -9.73 13.02 -5.00
CA VAL A 252 -9.06 13.22 -3.71
C VAL A 252 -9.12 14.69 -3.29
N ARG A 253 -8.90 15.61 -4.24
CA ARG A 253 -9.00 17.04 -3.98
C ARG A 253 -10.40 17.42 -3.48
N HIS A 254 -11.46 16.95 -4.14
CA HIS A 254 -12.83 17.21 -3.72
C HIS A 254 -13.12 16.63 -2.33
N GLN A 255 -12.66 15.41 -2.03
CA GLN A 255 -12.85 14.75 -0.73
C GLN A 255 -12.15 15.54 0.39
N LEU A 256 -10.90 15.97 0.18
CA LEU A 256 -10.16 16.75 1.17
C LEU A 256 -10.73 18.17 1.38
N LEU A 257 -11.37 18.76 0.37
CA LEU A 257 -12.03 20.04 0.49
C LEU A 257 -13.43 19.95 1.11
N ALA A 258 -14.17 18.85 0.83
CA ALA A 258 -15.50 18.62 1.39
C ALA A 258 -15.46 18.30 2.90
N ASP A 259 -14.43 17.59 3.33
CA ASP A 259 -14.16 17.27 4.73
C ASP A 259 -12.72 17.65 5.07
N PRO A 260 -12.46 18.93 5.45
CA PRO A 260 -11.12 19.42 5.70
C PRO A 260 -10.45 18.75 6.88
N LEU A 261 -9.16 18.45 6.74
CA LEU A 261 -8.31 18.06 7.88
C LEU A 261 -8.26 19.22 8.88
N MET A 262 -8.54 18.94 10.15
CA MET A 262 -8.55 19.93 11.21
C MET A 262 -7.39 19.71 12.19
N ARG A 263 -6.73 20.81 12.60
CA ARG A 263 -5.74 20.80 13.67
C ARG A 263 -6.09 21.90 14.67
N ASP A 264 -6.34 21.53 15.90
CA ASP A 264 -6.72 22.47 16.98
C ASP A 264 -7.89 23.40 16.59
N GLY A 265 -8.85 22.85 15.83
CA GLY A 265 -10.04 23.59 15.35
C GLY A 265 -9.80 24.48 14.13
N VAL A 266 -8.60 24.43 13.51
CA VAL A 266 -8.26 25.20 12.30
C VAL A 266 -8.01 24.25 11.13
N PRO A 267 -8.53 24.53 9.92
CA PRO A 267 -8.21 23.75 8.74
C PRO A 267 -6.71 23.71 8.45
N VAL A 268 -6.20 22.53 8.10
CA VAL A 268 -4.81 22.35 7.71
C VAL A 268 -4.62 22.91 6.29
N ASP A 269 -3.63 23.77 6.12
CA ASP A 269 -3.27 24.46 4.86
C ASP A 269 -1.86 24.09 4.35
N SER A 270 -1.21 23.13 4.99
CA SER A 270 0.16 22.70 4.64
C SER A 270 0.24 21.84 3.37
N PHE A 271 -0.83 21.69 2.63
CA PHE A 271 -0.87 20.93 1.37
C PHE A 271 -1.45 21.75 0.21
N ARG A 272 -1.05 21.40 -1.00
CA ARG A 272 -1.59 21.97 -2.25
C ARG A 272 -1.55 20.94 -3.37
N PHE A 273 -2.51 21.04 -4.29
CA PHE A 273 -2.53 20.30 -5.54
C PHE A 273 -1.90 21.12 -6.66
N VAL A 274 -1.12 20.47 -7.52
CA VAL A 274 -0.43 21.11 -8.63
C VAL A 274 -0.51 20.24 -9.89
N ASP A 275 -0.45 20.87 -11.06
CA ASP A 275 -0.25 20.16 -12.32
C ASP A 275 1.22 19.72 -12.43
N SER A 276 1.46 18.47 -12.82
CA SER A 276 2.80 17.90 -12.99
C SER A 276 3.66 18.66 -14.03
N GLN A 277 3.05 19.40 -14.95
CA GLN A 277 3.78 20.24 -15.90
C GLN A 277 4.37 21.50 -15.24
N ASP A 278 3.77 22.00 -14.17
CA ASP A 278 4.20 23.20 -13.43
C ASP A 278 5.16 22.86 -12.28
N GLU A 279 5.22 21.58 -11.86
CA GLU A 279 6.05 21.14 -10.73
C GLU A 279 6.88 19.90 -11.12
N PRO A 280 8.15 20.10 -11.56
CA PRO A 280 8.99 19.03 -12.06
C PRO A 280 9.20 17.85 -11.09
N LEU A 281 9.19 18.07 -9.78
CA LEU A 281 9.37 17.00 -8.81
C LEU A 281 8.14 16.08 -8.69
N ILE A 282 6.96 16.51 -9.13
CA ILE A 282 5.81 15.63 -9.30
C ILE A 282 6.07 14.61 -10.40
N GLN A 283 6.71 15.01 -11.51
CA GLN A 283 7.09 14.05 -12.57
C GLN A 283 8.12 13.00 -12.08
N VAL A 284 9.02 13.40 -11.16
CA VAL A 284 9.94 12.46 -10.51
C VAL A 284 9.15 11.53 -9.59
N SER A 285 8.16 12.06 -8.87
CA SER A 285 7.29 11.30 -7.97
C SER A 285 6.41 10.29 -8.73
N ASP A 286 5.90 10.60 -9.94
CA ASP A 286 5.22 9.64 -10.84
C ASP A 286 6.08 8.41 -11.11
N VAL A 287 7.36 8.63 -11.46
CA VAL A 287 8.29 7.52 -11.72
C VAL A 287 8.54 6.69 -10.46
N VAL A 288 8.71 7.35 -9.31
CA VAL A 288 8.92 6.68 -8.02
C VAL A 288 7.69 5.87 -7.63
N ALA A 289 6.49 6.46 -7.68
CA ALA A 289 5.24 5.79 -7.35
C ALA A 289 5.01 4.58 -8.26
N GLY A 290 5.21 4.75 -9.58
CA GLY A 290 5.07 3.66 -10.54
C GLY A 290 6.09 2.54 -10.34
N LEU A 291 7.37 2.86 -10.03
CA LEU A 291 8.42 1.87 -9.74
C LEU A 291 8.09 1.06 -8.47
N LEU A 292 7.75 1.74 -7.38
CA LEU A 292 7.37 1.09 -6.12
C LEU A 292 6.06 0.31 -6.26
N GLY A 293 5.10 0.82 -7.03
CA GLY A 293 3.87 0.09 -7.35
C GLY A 293 4.14 -1.22 -8.07
N LYS A 294 5.08 -1.25 -9.04
CA LYS A 294 5.51 -2.48 -9.69
C LYS A 294 6.24 -3.42 -8.74
N PHE A 295 7.11 -2.89 -7.88
CA PHE A 295 7.83 -3.68 -6.88
C PHE A 295 6.87 -4.36 -5.90
N PHE A 296 6.02 -3.60 -5.23
CA PHE A 296 5.11 -4.15 -4.22
C PHE A 296 4.05 -5.08 -4.84
N SER A 297 3.53 -4.75 -6.03
CA SER A 297 2.60 -5.63 -6.74
C SER A 297 3.26 -6.96 -7.13
N TYR A 298 4.54 -6.96 -7.53
CA TYR A 298 5.32 -8.19 -7.75
C TYR A 298 5.45 -9.00 -6.45
N VAL A 299 5.80 -8.34 -5.35
CA VAL A 299 5.97 -9.00 -4.04
C VAL A 299 4.69 -9.70 -3.57
N VAL A 300 3.55 -9.03 -3.62
CA VAL A 300 2.29 -9.59 -3.11
C VAL A 300 1.68 -10.65 -4.02
N SER A 301 2.02 -10.65 -5.31
CA SER A 301 1.49 -11.62 -6.29
C SER A 301 2.40 -12.81 -6.54
N THR A 302 3.59 -12.86 -5.92
CA THR A 302 4.62 -13.88 -6.22
C THR A 302 4.89 -14.74 -4.99
N GLU A 303 4.94 -16.06 -5.18
CA GLU A 303 5.30 -17.01 -4.12
C GLU A 303 6.74 -16.81 -3.65
N ILE A 304 7.01 -17.04 -2.36
CA ILE A 304 8.31 -16.74 -1.75
C ILE A 304 9.48 -17.49 -2.39
N ASP A 305 9.28 -18.73 -2.83
CA ASP A 305 10.33 -19.51 -3.46
C ASP A 305 10.65 -18.98 -4.87
N VAL A 306 9.65 -18.46 -5.57
CA VAL A 306 9.84 -17.76 -6.86
C VAL A 306 10.59 -16.44 -6.63
N VAL A 307 10.21 -15.66 -5.60
CA VAL A 307 10.93 -14.43 -5.22
C VAL A 307 12.42 -14.71 -4.97
N ARG A 308 12.74 -15.78 -4.22
CA ARG A 308 14.13 -16.20 -3.97
C ARG A 308 14.87 -16.63 -5.24
N ALA A 309 14.20 -17.39 -6.09
CA ALA A 309 14.75 -17.83 -7.36
C ALA A 309 15.03 -16.65 -8.30
N ASP A 310 14.07 -15.73 -8.44
CA ASP A 310 14.21 -14.53 -9.25
C ASP A 310 15.35 -13.63 -8.74
N ARG A 311 15.43 -13.45 -7.40
CA ARG A 311 16.53 -12.69 -6.77
C ARG A 311 17.91 -13.29 -7.09
N ALA A 312 18.03 -14.63 -7.07
CA ALA A 312 19.25 -15.34 -7.39
C ALA A 312 19.61 -15.31 -8.89
N ALA A 313 18.61 -15.13 -9.75
CA ALA A 313 18.76 -15.12 -11.22
C ALA A 313 18.96 -13.72 -11.82
N LEU A 314 19.01 -12.66 -10.99
CA LEU A 314 19.20 -11.29 -11.48
C LEU A 314 20.54 -11.15 -12.22
N SER A 315 20.52 -10.49 -13.38
CA SER A 315 21.71 -10.06 -14.08
C SER A 315 22.46 -8.96 -13.32
N ASP A 316 23.73 -8.71 -13.66
CA ASP A 316 24.54 -7.67 -13.03
C ASP A 316 23.83 -6.30 -13.04
N LEU A 317 23.26 -5.90 -14.18
CA LEU A 317 22.52 -4.63 -14.29
C LEU A 317 21.29 -4.58 -13.38
N GLN A 318 20.53 -5.67 -13.29
CA GLN A 318 19.37 -5.75 -12.40
C GLN A 318 19.82 -5.66 -10.94
N THR A 319 20.89 -6.37 -10.57
CA THR A 319 21.47 -6.33 -9.22
C THR A 319 21.96 -4.92 -8.85
N GLU A 320 22.62 -4.23 -9.76
CA GLU A 320 23.06 -2.85 -9.54
C GLU A 320 21.88 -1.88 -9.36
N ASN A 321 20.85 -1.98 -10.22
CA ASN A 321 19.68 -1.12 -10.13
C ASN A 321 18.88 -1.39 -8.85
N LEU A 322 18.74 -2.66 -8.46
CA LEU A 322 18.12 -3.04 -7.20
C LEU A 322 18.89 -2.49 -6.00
N ALA A 323 20.22 -2.62 -5.99
CA ALA A 323 21.06 -2.08 -4.92
C ALA A 323 20.99 -0.55 -4.81
N ARG A 324 20.75 0.18 -5.92
CA ARG A 324 20.51 1.62 -5.91
C ARG A 324 19.15 1.94 -5.25
N LEU A 325 18.11 1.21 -5.64
CA LEU A 325 16.77 1.37 -5.06
C LEU A 325 16.77 1.07 -3.56
N ALA A 326 17.36 -0.04 -3.15
CA ALA A 326 17.47 -0.42 -1.74
C ALA A 326 18.17 0.66 -0.92
N ARG A 327 19.32 1.18 -1.40
CA ARG A 327 20.03 2.28 -0.73
C ARG A 327 19.18 3.54 -0.57
N LEU A 328 18.37 3.91 -1.56
CA LEU A 328 17.48 5.06 -1.46
C LEU A 328 16.37 4.84 -0.43
N ILE A 329 15.85 3.61 -0.31
CA ILE A 329 14.86 3.24 0.71
C ILE A 329 15.51 3.28 2.10
N ASP A 330 16.72 2.72 2.27
CA ASP A 330 17.46 2.74 3.53
C ASP A 330 17.76 4.19 3.95
N GLN A 331 18.30 5.01 3.05
CA GLN A 331 18.58 6.43 3.31
C GLN A 331 17.33 7.21 3.72
N ALA A 332 16.18 6.89 3.12
CA ALA A 332 14.90 7.52 3.46
C ALA A 332 14.45 7.11 4.88
N THR A 333 14.56 5.84 5.21
CA THR A 333 14.17 5.30 6.53
C THR A 333 15.11 5.79 7.63
N ASP A 334 16.43 5.85 7.36
CA ASP A 334 17.43 6.41 8.28
C ASP A 334 17.20 7.91 8.52
N GLU A 335 16.78 8.65 7.49
CA GLU A 335 16.41 10.06 7.64
C GLU A 335 15.14 10.24 8.46
N ASN A 336 14.10 9.45 8.18
CA ASN A 336 12.83 9.54 8.88
C ASN A 336 12.02 8.25 8.68
N GLU A 337 11.79 7.49 9.75
CA GLU A 337 11.00 6.26 9.71
C GLU A 337 9.59 6.45 9.12
N ALA A 338 9.01 7.67 9.29
CA ALA A 338 7.72 8.00 8.71
C ALA A 338 7.71 8.07 7.17
N PHE A 339 8.87 8.03 6.51
CA PHE A 339 8.93 8.05 5.04
C PHE A 339 8.53 6.72 4.40
N ALA A 340 8.74 5.61 5.11
CA ALA A 340 8.36 4.27 4.65
C ALA A 340 7.17 3.73 5.45
N HIS A 341 6.04 3.50 4.79
CA HIS A 341 4.86 2.91 5.41
C HIS A 341 4.31 1.79 4.52
N ARG A 342 4.17 0.60 5.09
CA ARG A 342 3.68 -0.60 4.40
C ARG A 342 2.45 -1.13 5.12
N VAL A 343 1.34 -1.27 4.39
CA VAL A 343 0.12 -1.94 4.84
C VAL A 343 -0.03 -3.20 4.00
N MET A 344 0.57 -4.27 4.46
CA MET A 344 0.60 -5.58 3.83
C MET A 344 0.82 -6.67 4.87
N SER A 345 0.66 -7.91 4.48
CA SER A 345 0.87 -9.04 5.37
C SER A 345 2.33 -9.16 5.85
N LEU A 346 2.56 -9.88 6.95
CA LEU A 346 3.91 -10.12 7.45
C LEU A 346 4.74 -10.96 6.46
N SER A 347 4.10 -11.93 5.82
CA SER A 347 4.74 -12.76 4.79
C SER A 347 5.15 -11.93 3.57
N ASP A 348 4.31 -10.99 3.12
CA ASP A 348 4.63 -10.09 2.01
C ASP A 348 5.71 -9.07 2.39
N THR A 349 5.68 -8.57 3.63
CA THR A 349 6.76 -7.73 4.15
C THR A 349 8.10 -8.48 4.12
N HIS A 350 8.11 -9.75 4.56
CA HIS A 350 9.31 -10.58 4.49
C HIS A 350 9.79 -10.81 3.05
N LYS A 351 8.87 -11.04 2.10
CA LYS A 351 9.22 -11.14 0.66
C LYS A 351 9.85 -9.85 0.13
N ALA A 352 9.33 -8.68 0.53
CA ALA A 352 9.91 -7.40 0.16
C ALA A 352 11.34 -7.21 0.71
N ASP A 353 11.62 -7.71 1.90
CA ASP A 353 12.94 -7.62 2.55
C ASP A 353 13.97 -8.61 1.96
N ILE A 354 13.55 -9.63 1.19
CA ILE A 354 14.45 -10.53 0.44
C ILE A 354 15.10 -9.77 -0.73
N PHE A 355 14.40 -8.84 -1.35
CA PHE A 355 14.92 -7.99 -2.42
C PHE A 355 15.73 -6.83 -1.87
#